data_85c0d114191df22f1ed4f1c9ecb1b7b6
#
_entry.id   85c0d114191df22f1ed4f1c9ecb1b7b6
#
_cell.length_a   1.000
_cell.length_b   1.000
_cell.length_c   1.000
_cell.angle_alpha   90.00
_cell.angle_beta   90.00
_cell.angle_gamma   90.00
#
_symmetry.space_group_name_H-M   'P 1'
#
loop_
_entity.id
_entity.type
_entity.pdbx_description
1 polymer ?
#
loop_
_entity_poly.entity_id
_entity_poly.type
_entity_poly.pdbx_seq_one_letter_code
_entity_poly.pdbx_strand_id
1 'polypeptide(L)'
;MKRHKITAKRWTFVQLLTASCLIAGCEDLTRFEQERYECGYNPDGLVEIDFRNFDEGEETKVVFNDETATMQIIESSDTHFVLTAPGLIVRVDRGSSTIRLTRGTRYRIVKCMKSNFRM
;
A
#
# COMPACT_ATOMS: atom_id res chain seq x y z
N MET A 1 2.19 -37.19 -47.52
CA MET A 1 0.97 -36.38 -47.65
C MET A 1 0.14 -36.31 -46.38
N LYS A 2 -0.03 -37.39 -45.71
CA LYS A 2 -0.83 -37.42 -44.48
C LYS A 2 -0.16 -36.66 -43.32
N ARG A 3 1.11 -36.54 -43.37
CA ARG A 3 1.90 -35.90 -42.31
C ARG A 3 1.64 -34.40 -42.17
N HIS A 4 1.29 -33.73 -43.20
CA HIS A 4 1.06 -32.29 -43.18
C HIS A 4 -0.15 -31.90 -42.35
N LYS A 5 -1.18 -32.72 -42.35
CA LYS A 5 -2.40 -32.46 -41.62
C LYS A 5 -2.19 -32.49 -40.09
N ILE A 6 -1.34 -33.41 -39.66
CA ILE A 6 -1.07 -33.57 -38.23
C ILE A 6 -0.31 -32.37 -37.69
N THR A 7 0.60 -31.82 -38.46
CA THR A 7 1.40 -30.68 -38.08
C THR A 7 0.54 -29.41 -37.84
N ALA A 8 -0.44 -29.22 -38.72
CA ALA A 8 -1.33 -28.05 -38.60
C ALA A 8 -2.15 -28.05 -37.30
N LYS A 9 -2.59 -29.21 -36.86
CA LYS A 9 -3.36 -29.31 -35.62
C LYS A 9 -2.57 -28.93 -34.40
N ARG A 10 -1.30 -29.24 -34.36
CA ARG A 10 -0.45 -28.92 -33.23
C ARG A 10 -0.26 -27.44 -33.07
N TRP A 11 -0.19 -26.72 -34.11
CA TRP A 11 -0.02 -25.29 -34.10
C TRP A 11 -1.20 -24.58 -33.46
N THR A 12 -2.39 -25.08 -33.73
CA THR A 12 -3.59 -24.48 -33.19
C THR A 12 -3.63 -24.54 -31.65
N PHE A 13 -3.21 -25.64 -31.07
CA PHE A 13 -3.16 -25.78 -29.62
C PHE A 13 -2.20 -24.82 -28.95
N VAL A 14 -1.05 -24.64 -29.54
CA VAL A 14 -0.02 -23.74 -28.96
C VAL A 14 -0.54 -22.30 -28.89
N GLN A 15 -1.24 -21.86 -29.91
CA GLN A 15 -1.78 -20.50 -29.94
C GLN A 15 -2.83 -20.26 -28.85
N LEU A 16 -3.68 -21.21 -28.59
CA LEU A 16 -4.72 -21.09 -27.58
C LEU A 16 -4.14 -20.99 -26.18
N LEU A 17 -3.11 -21.74 -25.87
CA LEU A 17 -2.46 -21.69 -24.57
C LEU A 17 -1.81 -20.34 -24.30
N THR A 18 -1.21 -19.76 -25.31
CA THR A 18 -0.55 -18.47 -25.20
C THR A 18 -1.56 -17.36 -24.88
N ALA A 19 -2.70 -17.37 -25.51
CA ALA A 19 -3.75 -16.38 -25.27
C ALA A 19 -4.29 -16.43 -23.85
N SER A 20 -4.44 -17.61 -23.29
CA SER A 20 -4.92 -17.76 -21.91
C SER A 20 -3.97 -17.14 -20.89
N CYS A 21 -2.68 -17.29 -21.08
CA CYS A 21 -1.70 -16.73 -20.16
C CYS A 21 -1.71 -15.20 -20.14
N LEU A 22 -1.93 -14.57 -21.27
CA LEU A 22 -1.98 -13.12 -21.38
C LEU A 22 -3.16 -12.53 -20.60
N ILE A 23 -4.31 -13.16 -20.64
CA ILE A 23 -5.50 -12.68 -19.94
C ILE A 23 -5.31 -12.73 -18.42
N ALA A 24 -4.74 -13.78 -17.90
CA ALA A 24 -4.50 -13.92 -16.47
C ALA A 24 -3.52 -12.86 -15.95
N GLY A 25 -2.49 -12.53 -16.72
CA GLY A 25 -1.52 -11.50 -16.33
C GLY A 25 -2.10 -10.10 -16.26
N CYS A 26 -3.10 -9.77 -17.06
CA CYS A 26 -3.69 -8.45 -17.09
C CYS A 26 -4.53 -8.14 -15.83
N GLU A 27 -5.16 -9.11 -15.22
CA GLU A 27 -6.01 -8.89 -14.05
C GLU A 27 -5.23 -8.45 -12.82
N ASP A 28 -4.03 -8.96 -12.61
CA ASP A 28 -3.22 -8.65 -11.44
C ASP A 28 -2.68 -7.22 -11.43
N LEU A 29 -2.61 -6.59 -12.59
CA LEU A 29 -2.06 -5.24 -12.73
C LEU A 29 -3.08 -4.13 -12.47
N THR A 30 -4.35 -4.44 -12.30
CA THR A 30 -5.40 -3.44 -12.22
C THR A 30 -5.76 -3.00 -10.80
N ARG A 31 -5.22 -3.64 -9.76
CA ARG A 31 -5.53 -3.29 -8.38
C ARG A 31 -4.41 -2.50 -7.75
N PHE A 32 -4.63 -1.21 -7.64
CA PHE A 32 -3.74 -0.32 -6.95
C PHE A 32 -4.55 0.58 -6.03
N GLU A 33 -4.19 0.61 -4.76
CA GLU A 33 -4.77 1.51 -3.78
C GLU A 33 -3.66 2.24 -3.04
N GLN A 34 -3.88 3.52 -2.81
CA GLN A 34 -2.96 4.35 -2.07
C GLN A 34 -3.76 5.29 -1.17
N GLU A 35 -3.34 5.41 0.07
CA GLU A 35 -3.95 6.31 1.02
C GLU A 35 -2.84 7.18 1.60
N ARG A 36 -2.94 8.48 1.39
CA ARG A 36 -1.91 9.43 1.79
C ARG A 36 -2.48 10.42 2.79
N TYR A 37 -1.72 10.68 3.84
CA TYR A 37 -2.03 11.67 4.85
C TYR A 37 -0.98 12.76 4.79
N GLU A 38 -1.39 13.97 4.43
CA GLU A 38 -0.53 15.14 4.39
C GLU A 38 -0.84 16.02 5.57
N CYS A 39 0.18 16.33 6.37
CA CYS A 39 0.03 17.05 7.62
C CYS A 39 0.58 18.46 7.48
N GLY A 40 -0.17 19.43 8.00
CA GLY A 40 0.28 20.80 8.06
C GLY A 40 1.38 20.95 9.10
N TYR A 41 1.86 22.17 9.28
CA TYR A 41 2.87 22.48 10.28
C TYR A 41 2.45 21.98 11.66
N ASN A 42 3.34 21.25 12.33
CA ASN A 42 3.11 20.75 13.67
C ASN A 42 4.45 20.64 14.42
N PRO A 43 4.40 20.69 15.77
CA PRO A 43 5.63 20.67 16.57
C PRO A 43 6.47 19.40 16.41
N ASP A 44 5.87 18.29 16.04
CA ASP A 44 6.57 17.02 15.87
C ASP A 44 7.23 16.89 14.51
N GLY A 45 6.93 17.80 13.59
CA GLY A 45 7.51 17.79 12.27
C GLY A 45 7.01 16.69 11.37
N LEU A 46 5.83 16.12 11.65
CA LEU A 46 5.24 15.12 10.78
C LEU A 46 4.76 15.77 9.49
N VAL A 47 5.25 15.29 8.36
CA VAL A 47 4.93 15.83 7.04
C VAL A 47 3.90 14.98 6.32
N GLU A 48 4.13 13.68 6.25
CA GLU A 48 3.32 12.82 5.41
C GLU A 48 3.43 11.36 5.84
N ILE A 49 2.35 10.62 5.67
CA ILE A 49 2.35 9.16 5.73
C ILE A 49 1.70 8.66 4.44
N ASP A 50 2.40 7.79 3.72
CA ASP A 50 1.94 7.28 2.44
C ASP A 50 1.77 5.77 2.53
N PHE A 51 0.52 5.33 2.58
CA PHE A 51 0.19 3.91 2.64
C PHE A 51 -0.01 3.37 1.24
N ARG A 52 0.84 2.44 0.85
CA ARG A 52 0.71 1.68 -0.40
C ARG A 52 0.41 0.22 -0.12
N ASN A 53 0.68 -0.22 1.10
CA ASN A 53 0.34 -1.52 1.62
C ASN A 53 -0.55 -1.32 2.83
N PHE A 54 -1.57 -2.15 2.98
CA PHE A 54 -2.55 -2.02 4.05
C PHE A 54 -2.56 -3.22 5.00
N ASP A 55 -1.72 -4.21 4.77
CA ASP A 55 -1.70 -5.44 5.55
C ASP A 55 -0.78 -5.34 6.75
N GLU A 56 -1.15 -6.05 7.82
CA GLU A 56 -0.30 -6.19 8.97
C GLU A 56 1.01 -6.87 8.59
N GLY A 57 2.12 -6.39 9.14
CA GLY A 57 3.46 -6.87 8.83
C GLY A 57 4.15 -6.12 7.71
N GLU A 58 3.41 -5.36 6.92
CA GLU A 58 3.99 -4.54 5.85
C GLU A 58 4.60 -3.26 6.40
N GLU A 59 5.48 -2.67 5.61
CA GLU A 59 6.18 -1.45 5.98
C GLU A 59 5.58 -0.23 5.31
N THR A 60 5.62 0.90 6.00
CA THR A 60 5.11 2.18 5.52
C THR A 60 6.13 3.26 5.83
N LYS A 61 6.31 4.19 4.92
CA LYS A 61 7.19 5.33 5.12
C LYS A 61 6.44 6.47 5.79
N VAL A 62 7.04 6.97 6.85
CA VAL A 62 6.55 8.12 7.61
C VAL A 62 7.58 9.23 7.46
N VAL A 63 7.18 10.34 6.86
CA VAL A 63 8.09 11.44 6.54
C VAL A 63 7.98 12.52 7.59
N PHE A 64 9.12 12.85 8.19
CA PHE A 64 9.28 13.98 9.10
C PHE A 64 10.13 15.06 8.42
N ASN A 65 10.17 16.26 9.00
CA ASN A 65 10.96 17.37 8.43
C ASN A 65 12.42 17.04 8.23
N ASP A 66 13.02 16.27 9.11
CA ASP A 66 14.45 15.96 9.15
C ASP A 66 14.79 14.53 8.77
N GLU A 67 13.81 13.65 8.69
CA GLU A 67 14.09 12.24 8.39
C GLU A 67 12.86 11.52 7.84
N THR A 68 13.09 10.39 7.22
CA THR A 68 12.05 9.46 6.82
C THR A 68 12.23 8.18 7.61
N ALA A 69 11.20 7.81 8.36
CA ALA A 69 11.21 6.56 9.13
C ALA A 69 10.43 5.49 8.38
N THR A 70 10.95 4.26 8.40
CA THR A 70 10.22 3.09 7.91
C THR A 70 9.59 2.43 9.12
N MET A 71 8.26 2.33 9.12
CA MET A 71 7.52 1.78 10.25
C MET A 71 6.73 0.57 9.81
N GLN A 72 6.55 -0.38 10.72
CA GLN A 72 5.80 -1.59 10.45
C GLN A 72 4.34 -1.42 10.87
N ILE A 73 3.43 -1.90 10.01
CA ILE A 73 2.00 -1.92 10.33
C ILE A 73 1.75 -3.10 11.26
N ILE A 74 1.35 -2.82 12.49
CA ILE A 74 1.04 -3.85 13.48
C ILE A 74 -0.46 -4.07 13.65
N GLU A 75 -1.27 -3.11 13.19
CA GLU A 75 -2.71 -3.23 13.21
C GLU A 75 -3.29 -2.48 12.01
N SER A 76 -4.23 -3.09 11.32
CA SER A 76 -4.87 -2.51 10.15
C SER A 76 -6.34 -2.90 10.13
N SER A 77 -7.21 -1.90 10.03
CA SER A 77 -8.65 -2.09 9.93
C SER A 77 -9.25 -0.99 9.05
N ASP A 78 -10.55 -1.05 8.84
CA ASP A 78 -11.25 0.00 8.10
C ASP A 78 -11.25 1.34 8.83
N THR A 79 -11.04 1.33 10.14
CA THR A 79 -11.12 2.53 10.96
C THR A 79 -9.76 3.09 11.35
N HIS A 80 -8.73 2.28 11.42
CA HIS A 80 -7.42 2.78 11.85
C HIS A 80 -6.26 1.90 11.42
N PHE A 81 -5.07 2.51 11.42
CA PHE A 81 -3.79 1.82 11.32
C PHE A 81 -2.98 2.10 12.56
N VAL A 82 -2.18 1.13 12.99
CA VAL A 82 -1.16 1.34 14.02
C VAL A 82 0.18 0.94 13.47
N LEU A 83 1.14 1.86 13.51
CA LEU A 83 2.49 1.67 13.03
C LEU A 83 3.46 1.72 14.20
N THR A 84 4.53 0.95 14.12
CA THR A 84 5.55 0.91 15.16
C THR A 84 6.96 1.00 14.58
N ALA A 85 7.82 1.67 15.31
CA ALA A 85 9.27 1.70 15.13
C ALA A 85 9.90 1.87 16.52
N PRO A 86 11.20 1.64 16.69
CA PRO A 86 11.83 1.82 18.00
C PRO A 86 11.54 3.21 18.58
N GLY A 87 10.90 3.26 19.74
CA GLY A 87 10.60 4.50 20.45
C GLY A 87 9.43 5.31 19.91
N LEU A 88 8.70 4.81 18.90
CA LEU A 88 7.61 5.57 18.30
C LEU A 88 6.46 4.65 17.92
N ILE A 89 5.24 5.06 18.31
CA ILE A 89 4.00 4.42 17.88
C ILE A 89 3.15 5.48 17.19
N VAL A 90 2.65 5.16 16.01
CA VAL A 90 1.80 6.07 15.24
C VAL A 90 0.45 5.40 15.03
N ARG A 91 -0.60 6.06 15.50
CA ARG A 91 -1.97 5.60 15.31
C ARG A 91 -2.69 6.55 14.36
N VAL A 92 -3.18 6.02 13.26
CA VAL A 92 -3.89 6.79 12.24
C VAL A 92 -5.37 6.47 12.33
N ASP A 93 -6.18 7.49 12.57
CA ASP A 93 -7.64 7.39 12.51
C ASP A 93 -8.07 7.67 11.07
N ARG A 94 -8.55 6.65 10.39
CA ARG A 94 -8.87 6.74 8.96
C ARG A 94 -10.12 7.57 8.69
N GLY A 95 -11.02 7.63 9.65
CA GLY A 95 -12.26 8.41 9.52
C GLY A 95 -12.05 9.90 9.66
N SER A 96 -11.33 10.31 10.70
CA SER A 96 -11.11 11.72 11.00
C SER A 96 -9.84 12.31 10.42
N SER A 97 -8.95 11.48 9.90
CA SER A 97 -7.62 11.87 9.41
C SER A 97 -6.72 12.46 10.50
N THR A 98 -6.96 12.08 11.75
CA THR A 98 -6.11 12.46 12.87
C THR A 98 -5.06 11.40 13.13
N ILE A 99 -3.87 11.83 13.51
CA ILE A 99 -2.74 10.95 13.74
C ILE A 99 -2.23 11.19 15.15
N ARG A 100 -2.11 10.11 15.93
CA ARG A 100 -1.53 10.17 17.26
C ARG A 100 -0.10 9.66 17.20
N LEU A 101 0.83 10.51 17.60
CA LEU A 101 2.25 10.16 17.73
C LEU A 101 2.54 9.92 19.20
N THR A 102 3.01 8.74 19.56
CA THR A 102 3.36 8.40 20.94
C THR A 102 4.85 8.11 21.04
N ARG A 103 5.54 8.84 21.88
CA ARG A 103 6.95 8.65 22.20
C ARG A 103 7.07 8.43 23.72
N GLY A 104 7.35 7.19 24.11
CA GLY A 104 7.37 6.83 25.52
C GLY A 104 6.01 7.01 26.17
N THR A 105 5.93 7.90 27.16
CA THR A 105 4.68 8.20 27.88
C THR A 105 3.96 9.45 27.34
N ARG A 106 4.53 10.10 26.34
CA ARG A 106 3.96 11.34 25.77
C ARG A 106 3.32 11.05 24.44
N TYR A 107 2.22 11.72 24.15
CA TYR A 107 1.59 11.65 22.85
C TYR A 107 1.15 13.01 22.36
N ARG A 108 1.05 13.15 21.05
CA ARG A 108 0.49 14.32 20.39
C ARG A 108 -0.47 13.89 19.31
N ILE A 109 -1.47 14.70 19.06
CA ILE A 109 -2.44 14.48 18.00
C ILE A 109 -2.22 15.53 16.93
N VAL A 110 -2.07 15.06 15.69
CA VAL A 110 -1.86 15.92 14.53
C VAL A 110 -3.01 15.70 13.57
N LYS A 111 -3.60 16.78 13.09
CA LYS A 111 -4.66 16.70 12.10
C LYS A 111 -4.07 16.82 10.70
N CYS A 112 -4.42 15.87 9.84
CA CYS A 112 -3.87 15.81 8.48
C CYS A 112 -4.99 15.79 7.45
N MET A 113 -4.63 15.91 6.18
CA MET A 113 -5.56 15.79 5.06
C MET A 113 -5.34 14.45 4.38
N LYS A 114 -6.41 13.71 4.19
CA LYS A 114 -6.37 12.40 3.60
C LYS A 114 -6.72 12.46 2.11
N SER A 115 -5.92 11.78 1.30
CA SER A 115 -6.18 11.60 -0.13
C SER A 115 -6.17 10.12 -0.44
N ASN A 116 -7.16 9.65 -1.19
CA ASN A 116 -7.26 8.27 -1.64
C ASN A 116 -7.04 8.22 -3.14
N PHE A 117 -6.21 7.28 -3.57
CA PHE A 117 -5.99 7.01 -4.98
C PHE A 117 -6.32 5.54 -5.23
N ARG A 118 -7.14 5.31 -6.24
CA ARG A 118 -7.57 3.98 -6.61
C ARG A 118 -7.57 3.86 -8.12
N MET A 119 -6.92 2.83 -8.61
CA MET A 119 -6.87 2.57 -10.04
C MET A 119 -7.56 1.27 -10.39
#